data_63f944f98ef7dcf198dc118dedb1da75
#
_entry.id   63f944f98ef7dcf198dc118dedb1da75
#
_cell.length_a   1.000
_cell.length_b   1.000
_cell.length_c   1.000
_cell.angle_alpha   90.00
_cell.angle_beta   90.00
_cell.angle_gamma   90.00
#
_symmetry.space_group_name_H-M   'P 1'
#
loop_
_entity.id
_entity.type
_entity.pdbx_description
1 polymer ?
#
loop_
_entity_poly.entity_id
_entity_poly.type
_entity_poly.pdbx_seq_one_letter_code
_entity_poly.pdbx_strand_id
1 'polypeptide(L)'
;MKNSAVFLFVISIWFFLAPAVKAQEPMSDYEKMMNERNKVDWPYLNCYRIESSKLGLPLAGEKRVVFMGNSITEGWKYLRPEYFTGKPYICRGISGQTTPQMLIRFRPDVIALKPEVVLILAGINDIAGNTGPSTLEMIEDNLTSMAELAKVNGIKVILCSVLPAYDFPWNPGVFPADKIILLNTWIKEYAATNGFAYLDYYSSMVDERKGLKAEFSEDGVHPNVAGYKVMEHLAEMEIAKALKK
;
A
#
# COMPACT_ATOMS: atom_id res chain seq x y z
N MET A 1 -29.65 18.80 -82.32
CA MET A 1 -29.00 19.48 -81.18
C MET A 1 -28.88 18.47 -80.03
N LYS A 2 -27.72 17.88 -79.77
CA LYS A 2 -27.51 16.89 -78.75
C LYS A 2 -26.79 17.57 -77.56
N ASN A 3 -27.42 17.72 -76.40
CA ASN A 3 -26.85 18.23 -75.19
C ASN A 3 -26.17 17.10 -74.48
N SER A 4 -24.84 17.14 -74.39
CA SER A 4 -24.04 16.21 -73.54
C SER A 4 -23.86 16.88 -72.17
N ALA A 5 -24.40 16.25 -71.14
CA ALA A 5 -24.16 16.64 -69.74
C ALA A 5 -22.87 15.95 -69.25
N VAL A 6 -21.90 16.76 -68.83
CA VAL A 6 -20.67 16.30 -68.18
C VAL A 6 -20.93 16.21 -66.66
N PHE A 7 -20.89 14.99 -66.14
CA PHE A 7 -20.91 14.76 -64.67
C PHE A 7 -19.49 14.85 -64.12
N LEU A 8 -19.24 15.87 -63.30
CA LEU A 8 -18.02 16.00 -62.50
C LEU A 8 -18.17 15.15 -61.21
N PHE A 9 -17.38 14.08 -61.14
CA PHE A 9 -17.23 13.34 -59.87
C PHE A 9 -16.21 14.05 -58.97
N VAL A 10 -16.69 14.60 -57.85
CA VAL A 10 -15.83 15.15 -56.79
C VAL A 10 -15.45 13.97 -55.84
N ILE A 11 -14.23 13.52 -55.92
CA ILE A 11 -13.68 12.52 -54.97
C ILE A 11 -13.25 13.26 -53.69
N SER A 12 -14.02 13.15 -52.61
CA SER A 12 -13.64 13.66 -51.30
C SER A 12 -12.69 12.68 -50.66
N ILE A 13 -11.39 13.03 -50.56
CA ILE A 13 -10.39 12.28 -49.83
C ILE A 13 -10.49 12.62 -48.35
N TRP A 14 -11.01 11.69 -47.55
CA TRP A 14 -11.02 11.80 -46.10
C TRP A 14 -9.63 11.35 -45.56
N PHE A 15 -8.82 12.31 -45.08
CA PHE A 15 -7.63 11.98 -44.31
C PHE A 15 -8.07 11.55 -42.90
N PHE A 16 -8.02 10.26 -42.65
CA PHE A 16 -8.06 9.74 -41.28
C PHE A 16 -6.72 10.05 -40.60
N LEU A 17 -6.70 11.05 -39.74
CA LEU A 17 -5.63 11.24 -38.78
C LEU A 17 -5.70 10.08 -37.78
N ALA A 18 -4.89 9.05 -37.96
CA ALA A 18 -4.70 8.04 -36.94
C ALA A 18 -4.11 8.69 -35.68
N PRO A 19 -4.66 8.43 -34.47
CA PRO A 19 -4.06 8.93 -33.26
C PRO A 19 -2.63 8.41 -33.15
N ALA A 20 -1.67 9.30 -32.91
CA ALA A 20 -0.29 8.94 -32.67
C ALA A 20 -0.24 8.00 -31.46
N VAL A 21 0.07 6.72 -31.67
CA VAL A 21 0.37 5.78 -30.61
C VAL A 21 1.64 6.29 -29.94
N LYS A 22 1.51 6.84 -28.72
CA LYS A 22 2.69 7.15 -27.90
C LYS A 22 3.50 5.87 -27.74
N ALA A 23 4.73 5.87 -28.23
CA ALA A 23 5.66 4.77 -27.98
C ALA A 23 5.78 4.63 -26.45
N GLN A 24 5.56 3.42 -25.97
CA GLN A 24 5.68 3.11 -24.56
C GLN A 24 7.16 3.24 -24.17
N GLU A 25 7.48 4.06 -23.20
CA GLU A 25 8.84 4.22 -22.68
C GLU A 25 9.40 2.84 -22.27
N PRO A 26 10.68 2.56 -22.54
CA PRO A 26 11.27 1.29 -22.13
C PRO A 26 11.24 1.14 -20.61
N MET A 27 10.79 -0.03 -20.12
CA MET A 27 10.76 -0.33 -18.69
C MET A 27 12.13 -0.11 -18.05
N SER A 28 12.13 0.53 -16.89
CA SER A 28 13.31 0.69 -16.04
C SER A 28 13.87 -0.68 -15.60
N ASP A 29 15.13 -0.73 -15.20
CA ASP A 29 15.73 -1.99 -14.70
C ASP A 29 15.07 -2.48 -13.42
N TYR A 30 14.56 -1.55 -12.59
CA TYR A 30 13.74 -1.88 -11.43
C TYR A 30 12.43 -2.58 -11.82
N GLU A 31 11.69 -2.06 -12.79
CA GLU A 31 10.45 -2.67 -13.28
C GLU A 31 10.70 -4.04 -13.91
N LYS A 32 11.78 -4.21 -14.67
CA LYS A 32 12.19 -5.52 -15.22
C LYS A 32 12.45 -6.52 -14.09
N MET A 33 13.24 -6.12 -13.08
CA MET A 33 13.55 -6.95 -11.92
C MET A 33 12.27 -7.35 -11.17
N MET A 34 11.35 -6.41 -10.94
CA MET A 34 10.07 -6.68 -10.28
C MET A 34 9.20 -7.63 -11.09
N ASN A 35 9.15 -7.47 -12.41
CA ASN A 35 8.39 -8.35 -13.29
C ASN A 35 8.96 -9.77 -13.30
N GLU A 36 10.28 -9.96 -13.38
CA GLU A 36 10.89 -11.29 -13.31
C GLU A 36 10.64 -11.96 -11.95
N ARG A 37 10.79 -11.22 -10.85
CA ARG A 37 10.45 -11.71 -9.51
C ARG A 37 8.99 -12.16 -9.44
N ASN A 38 8.07 -11.36 -9.94
CA ASN A 38 6.64 -11.63 -9.87
C ASN A 38 6.22 -12.88 -10.67
N LYS A 39 7.00 -13.30 -11.68
CA LYS A 39 6.76 -14.56 -12.41
C LYS A 39 7.06 -15.80 -11.56
N VAL A 40 8.02 -15.72 -10.64
CA VAL A 40 8.50 -16.87 -9.85
C VAL A 40 8.03 -16.83 -8.39
N ASP A 41 7.91 -15.63 -7.78
CA ASP A 41 7.52 -15.41 -6.38
C ASP A 41 6.67 -14.14 -6.30
N TRP A 42 5.45 -14.20 -6.82
CA TRP A 42 4.57 -13.03 -6.91
C TRP A 42 4.33 -12.33 -5.55
N PRO A 43 4.09 -13.04 -4.43
CA PRO A 43 3.95 -12.42 -3.12
C PRO A 43 5.29 -12.12 -2.43
N TYR A 44 6.42 -12.47 -3.05
CA TYR A 44 7.77 -12.33 -2.53
C TYR A 44 7.98 -13.01 -1.17
N LEU A 45 7.58 -14.28 -1.07
CA LEU A 45 7.69 -15.10 0.15
C LEU A 45 9.14 -15.28 0.63
N ASN A 46 10.09 -15.19 -0.28
CA ASN A 46 11.51 -15.32 0.05
C ASN A 46 12.10 -14.06 0.68
N CYS A 47 11.44 -12.89 0.63
CA CYS A 47 11.97 -11.60 1.08
C CYS A 47 12.52 -11.66 2.52
N TYR A 48 11.70 -12.13 3.44
CA TYR A 48 12.04 -12.16 4.87
C TYR A 48 12.41 -13.55 5.41
N ARG A 49 12.48 -14.57 4.55
CA ARG A 49 12.71 -15.96 4.98
C ARG A 49 13.95 -16.14 5.84
N ILE A 50 15.09 -15.56 5.44
CA ILE A 50 16.36 -15.67 6.19
C ILE A 50 16.28 -14.86 7.49
N GLU A 51 15.72 -13.65 7.46
CA GLU A 51 15.55 -12.82 8.65
C GLU A 51 14.63 -13.52 9.66
N SER A 52 13.48 -14.03 9.20
CA SER A 52 12.52 -14.77 10.03
C SER A 52 13.13 -16.03 10.68
N SER A 53 13.97 -16.78 9.95
CA SER A 53 14.63 -17.97 10.50
C SER A 53 15.63 -17.65 11.63
N LYS A 54 16.21 -16.43 11.62
CA LYS A 54 17.14 -15.96 12.65
C LYS A 54 16.43 -15.38 13.88
N LEU A 55 15.23 -14.85 13.71
CA LEU A 55 14.47 -14.24 14.81
C LEU A 55 14.05 -15.24 15.88
N GLY A 56 13.75 -16.47 15.50
CA GLY A 56 13.24 -17.49 16.42
C GLY A 56 11.86 -17.13 17.02
N LEU A 57 11.47 -17.91 18.01
CA LEU A 57 10.24 -17.62 18.79
C LEU A 57 10.47 -16.43 19.73
N PRO A 58 9.41 -15.67 20.08
CA PRO A 58 9.52 -14.61 21.08
C PRO A 58 10.07 -15.14 22.41
N LEU A 59 10.94 -14.36 23.05
CA LEU A 59 11.39 -14.65 24.40
C LEU A 59 10.25 -14.47 25.42
N ALA A 60 10.37 -15.09 26.59
CA ALA A 60 9.39 -14.92 27.65
C ALA A 60 9.24 -13.43 28.02
N GLY A 61 8.03 -12.88 27.92
CA GLY A 61 7.75 -11.46 28.17
C GLY A 61 8.07 -10.51 27.02
N GLU A 62 8.58 -11.00 25.89
CA GLU A 62 8.82 -10.17 24.70
C GLU A 62 7.48 -9.68 24.11
N LYS A 63 7.32 -8.37 24.04
CA LYS A 63 6.14 -7.70 23.44
C LYS A 63 6.37 -7.47 21.94
N ARG A 64 6.51 -8.55 21.17
CA ARG A 64 6.79 -8.48 19.74
C ARG A 64 5.66 -7.76 18.99
N VAL A 65 6.04 -6.78 18.15
CA VAL A 65 5.12 -6.01 17.30
C VAL A 65 5.57 -6.15 15.85
N VAL A 66 4.66 -6.53 14.96
CA VAL A 66 4.93 -6.61 13.52
C VAL A 66 4.26 -5.45 12.79
N PHE A 67 5.04 -4.77 11.96
CA PHE A 67 4.58 -3.72 11.05
C PHE A 67 4.42 -4.32 9.66
N MET A 68 3.20 -4.68 9.30
CA MET A 68 2.85 -5.27 8.01
C MET A 68 2.45 -4.17 7.03
N GLY A 69 3.11 -4.11 5.86
CA GLY A 69 2.80 -3.06 4.89
C GLY A 69 3.57 -3.16 3.58
N ASN A 70 3.64 -2.03 2.89
CA ASN A 70 4.27 -1.86 1.59
C ASN A 70 5.55 -0.99 1.66
N SER A 71 5.83 -0.20 0.60
CA SER A 71 6.98 0.72 0.54
C SER A 71 7.00 1.74 1.68
N ILE A 72 5.85 2.21 2.15
CA ILE A 72 5.77 3.15 3.28
C ILE A 72 6.30 2.47 4.56
N THR A 73 5.95 1.22 4.79
CA THR A 73 6.46 0.46 5.94
C THR A 73 7.93 0.07 5.75
N GLU A 74 8.34 -0.34 4.56
CA GLU A 74 9.73 -0.67 4.24
C GLU A 74 10.66 0.54 4.36
N GLY A 75 10.27 1.68 3.77
CA GLY A 75 11.01 2.94 3.82
C GLY A 75 11.20 3.46 5.24
N TRP A 76 10.23 3.20 6.13
CA TRP A 76 10.36 3.55 7.54
C TRP A 76 11.59 2.92 8.19
N LYS A 77 11.81 1.61 7.97
CA LYS A 77 13.00 0.91 8.49
C LYS A 77 14.31 1.48 7.93
N TYR A 78 14.32 1.95 6.68
CA TYR A 78 15.52 2.53 6.07
C TYR A 78 15.80 3.96 6.51
N LEU A 79 14.77 4.81 6.58
CA LEU A 79 14.92 6.23 6.92
C LEU A 79 14.99 6.48 8.43
N ARG A 80 14.45 5.56 9.24
CA ARG A 80 14.36 5.66 10.69
C ARG A 80 14.73 4.33 11.37
N PRO A 81 15.94 3.77 11.10
CA PRO A 81 16.33 2.49 11.67
C PRO A 81 16.35 2.48 13.20
N GLU A 82 16.62 3.63 13.84
CA GLU A 82 16.59 3.80 15.28
C GLU A 82 15.20 3.59 15.89
N TYR A 83 14.13 3.76 15.13
CA TYR A 83 12.78 3.50 15.63
C TYR A 83 12.55 2.00 15.91
N PHE A 84 13.19 1.14 15.15
CA PHE A 84 13.10 -0.32 15.29
C PHE A 84 14.21 -0.91 16.17
N THR A 85 15.37 -0.26 16.23
CA THR A 85 16.55 -0.77 16.95
C THR A 85 16.32 -0.79 18.46
N GLY A 86 16.60 -1.93 19.09
CA GLY A 86 16.47 -2.10 20.55
C GLY A 86 15.04 -2.31 21.04
N LYS A 87 14.06 -2.36 20.12
CA LYS A 87 12.67 -2.69 20.41
C LYS A 87 12.31 -4.03 19.77
N PRO A 88 11.33 -4.77 20.30
CA PRO A 88 10.83 -5.99 19.68
C PRO A 88 9.90 -5.67 18.50
N TYR A 89 10.31 -4.75 17.64
CA TYR A 89 9.58 -4.27 16.49
C TYR A 89 10.14 -4.87 15.21
N ILE A 90 9.30 -5.49 14.42
CA ILE A 90 9.68 -6.21 13.20
C ILE A 90 9.00 -5.55 12.01
N CYS A 91 9.79 -4.98 11.12
CA CYS A 91 9.30 -4.44 9.85
C CYS A 91 9.07 -5.58 8.85
N ARG A 92 7.89 -5.59 8.25
CA ARG A 92 7.46 -6.50 7.17
C ARG A 92 6.85 -5.70 6.02
N GLY A 93 7.49 -4.57 5.68
CA GLY A 93 7.17 -3.78 4.50
C GLY A 93 7.82 -4.36 3.25
N ILE A 94 7.11 -4.40 2.12
CA ILE A 94 7.66 -4.74 0.80
C ILE A 94 7.13 -3.76 -0.23
N SER A 95 8.04 -3.03 -0.88
CA SER A 95 7.70 -1.99 -1.85
C SER A 95 6.81 -2.52 -2.99
N GLY A 96 5.83 -1.70 -3.38
CA GLY A 96 4.92 -1.96 -4.48
C GLY A 96 3.81 -2.97 -4.19
N GLN A 97 3.81 -3.64 -3.03
CA GLN A 97 2.84 -4.68 -2.73
C GLN A 97 1.43 -4.17 -2.50
N THR A 98 0.48 -4.96 -3.01
CA THR A 98 -0.96 -4.83 -2.84
C THR A 98 -1.48 -5.78 -1.76
N THR A 99 -2.70 -5.58 -1.32
CA THR A 99 -3.32 -6.37 -0.25
C THR A 99 -3.38 -7.89 -0.52
N PRO A 100 -3.67 -8.39 -1.74
CA PRO A 100 -3.64 -9.84 -2.00
C PRO A 100 -2.23 -10.45 -1.84
N GLN A 101 -1.17 -9.74 -2.24
CA GLN A 101 0.20 -10.20 -2.01
C GLN A 101 0.52 -10.26 -0.51
N MET A 102 0.10 -9.25 0.25
CA MET A 102 0.26 -9.22 1.71
C MET A 102 -0.50 -10.36 2.39
N LEU A 103 -1.73 -10.66 1.95
CA LEU A 103 -2.53 -11.75 2.49
C LEU A 103 -1.82 -13.11 2.31
N ILE A 104 -1.25 -13.38 1.13
CA ILE A 104 -0.53 -14.64 0.88
C ILE A 104 0.67 -14.81 1.82
N ARG A 105 1.44 -13.73 2.07
CA ARG A 105 2.61 -13.78 2.94
C ARG A 105 2.29 -13.52 4.43
N PHE A 106 1.04 -13.29 4.79
CA PHE A 106 0.65 -12.95 6.16
C PHE A 106 1.01 -14.05 7.16
N ARG A 107 0.88 -15.30 6.77
CA ARG A 107 1.24 -16.42 7.65
C ARG A 107 2.75 -16.48 7.95
N PRO A 108 3.66 -16.53 6.98
CA PRO A 108 5.11 -16.58 7.26
C PRO A 108 5.67 -15.29 7.88
N ASP A 109 5.12 -14.12 7.53
CA ASP A 109 5.68 -12.83 7.91
C ASP A 109 5.05 -12.23 9.18
N VAL A 110 3.89 -12.73 9.60
CA VAL A 110 3.19 -12.26 10.80
C VAL A 110 2.92 -13.42 11.76
N ILE A 111 2.06 -14.36 11.37
CA ILE A 111 1.56 -15.40 12.29
C ILE A 111 2.69 -16.29 12.82
N ALA A 112 3.60 -16.72 11.95
CA ALA A 112 4.73 -17.56 12.32
C ALA A 112 5.71 -16.89 13.29
N LEU A 113 5.73 -15.55 13.31
CA LEU A 113 6.57 -14.77 14.24
C LEU A 113 5.95 -14.62 15.63
N LYS A 114 4.69 -15.04 15.82
CA LYS A 114 3.94 -14.98 17.08
C LYS A 114 4.02 -13.62 17.77
N PRO A 115 3.70 -12.51 17.07
CA PRO A 115 3.70 -11.19 17.70
C PRO A 115 2.52 -11.08 18.69
N GLU A 116 2.64 -10.15 19.64
CA GLU A 116 1.50 -9.74 20.46
C GLU A 116 0.57 -8.77 19.73
N VAL A 117 1.16 -7.95 18.84
CA VAL A 117 0.45 -6.93 18.07
C VAL A 117 0.90 -6.95 16.62
N VAL A 118 -0.02 -6.75 15.69
CA VAL A 118 0.27 -6.42 14.29
C VAL A 118 -0.37 -5.09 13.90
N LEU A 119 0.43 -4.20 13.30
CA LEU A 119 -0.06 -3.03 12.58
C LEU A 119 -0.19 -3.38 11.10
N ILE A 120 -1.34 -3.08 10.48
CA ILE A 120 -1.58 -3.34 9.06
C ILE A 120 -1.81 -2.00 8.36
N LEU A 121 -0.86 -1.62 7.49
CA LEU A 121 -0.93 -0.42 6.66
C LEU A 121 -0.89 -0.83 5.18
N ALA A 122 -2.05 -0.87 4.53
CA ALA A 122 -2.22 -1.42 3.19
C ALA A 122 -3.37 -0.76 2.43
N GLY A 123 -3.39 -0.90 1.09
CA GLY A 123 -4.47 -0.46 0.20
C GLY A 123 -4.07 0.62 -0.80
N ILE A 124 -3.03 1.41 -0.55
CA ILE A 124 -2.65 2.50 -1.47
C ILE A 124 -2.19 1.98 -2.83
N ASN A 125 -1.44 0.88 -2.87
CA ASN A 125 -0.95 0.29 -4.12
C ASN A 125 -2.05 -0.44 -4.89
N ASP A 126 -3.07 -0.93 -4.20
CA ASP A 126 -4.29 -1.47 -4.81
C ASP A 126 -5.05 -0.36 -5.55
N ILE A 127 -5.25 0.79 -4.89
CA ILE A 127 -5.86 1.99 -5.48
C ILE A 127 -5.03 2.49 -6.67
N ALA A 128 -3.70 2.41 -6.60
CA ALA A 128 -2.79 2.75 -7.69
C ALA A 128 -2.80 1.75 -8.85
N GLY A 129 -3.39 0.55 -8.67
CA GLY A 129 -3.46 -0.49 -9.70
C GLY A 129 -2.16 -1.24 -9.93
N ASN A 130 -1.27 -1.32 -8.93
CA ASN A 130 0.08 -1.92 -9.09
C ASN A 130 0.07 -3.39 -9.52
N THR A 131 -0.99 -4.13 -9.23
CA THR A 131 -1.16 -5.54 -9.66
C THR A 131 -2.41 -5.75 -10.52
N GLY A 132 -2.87 -4.68 -11.15
CA GLY A 132 -4.09 -4.65 -11.94
C GLY A 132 -5.23 -3.92 -11.24
N PRO A 133 -6.41 -3.83 -11.89
CA PRO A 133 -7.57 -3.13 -11.34
C PRO A 133 -8.03 -3.77 -10.03
N SER A 134 -8.31 -2.93 -9.02
CA SER A 134 -8.87 -3.35 -7.73
C SER A 134 -10.07 -2.48 -7.38
N THR A 135 -11.12 -3.08 -6.83
CA THR A 135 -12.23 -2.36 -6.21
C THR A 135 -11.94 -2.12 -4.72
N LEU A 136 -12.69 -1.22 -4.08
CA LEU A 136 -12.55 -1.02 -2.63
C LEU A 136 -12.94 -2.28 -1.87
N GLU A 137 -13.99 -2.98 -2.29
CA GLU A 137 -14.46 -4.24 -1.69
C GLU A 137 -13.36 -5.32 -1.72
N MET A 138 -12.58 -5.44 -2.81
CA MET A 138 -11.45 -6.38 -2.87
C MET A 138 -10.37 -6.04 -1.84
N ILE A 139 -10.11 -4.77 -1.59
CA ILE A 139 -9.16 -4.31 -0.57
C ILE A 139 -9.70 -4.61 0.83
N GLU A 140 -10.97 -4.31 1.06
CA GLU A 140 -11.71 -4.56 2.30
C GLU A 140 -11.71 -6.05 2.67
N ASP A 141 -11.99 -6.92 1.71
CA ASP A 141 -11.96 -8.39 1.88
C ASP A 141 -10.58 -8.90 2.29
N ASN A 142 -9.51 -8.38 1.67
CA ASN A 142 -8.14 -8.77 2.02
C ASN A 142 -7.74 -8.25 3.41
N LEU A 143 -8.12 -7.02 3.77
CA LEU A 143 -7.89 -6.46 5.11
C LEU A 143 -8.66 -7.23 6.17
N THR A 144 -9.93 -7.55 5.90
CA THR A 144 -10.77 -8.43 6.74
C THR A 144 -10.08 -9.76 6.98
N SER A 145 -9.66 -10.44 5.91
CA SER A 145 -9.01 -11.75 6.00
C SER A 145 -7.72 -11.70 6.84
N MET A 146 -6.88 -10.67 6.67
CA MET A 146 -5.65 -10.51 7.47
C MET A 146 -5.99 -10.25 8.96
N ALA A 147 -6.97 -9.40 9.24
CA ALA A 147 -7.38 -9.09 10.60
C ALA A 147 -8.00 -10.30 11.32
N GLU A 148 -8.83 -11.07 10.64
CA GLU A 148 -9.42 -12.30 11.17
C GLU A 148 -8.37 -13.39 11.40
N LEU A 149 -7.43 -13.57 10.45
CA LEU A 149 -6.29 -14.48 10.62
C LEU A 149 -5.44 -14.09 11.84
N ALA A 150 -5.18 -12.80 12.07
CA ALA A 150 -4.49 -12.36 13.28
C ALA A 150 -5.29 -12.68 14.54
N LYS A 151 -6.58 -12.32 14.56
CA LYS A 151 -7.48 -12.52 15.71
C LYS A 151 -7.58 -13.98 16.13
N VAL A 152 -7.77 -14.91 15.18
CA VAL A 152 -7.87 -16.35 15.50
C VAL A 152 -6.54 -16.97 15.97
N ASN A 153 -5.41 -16.27 15.71
CA ASN A 153 -4.09 -16.66 16.23
C ASN A 153 -3.70 -15.89 17.51
N GLY A 154 -4.65 -15.20 18.16
CA GLY A 154 -4.43 -14.47 19.41
C GLY A 154 -3.60 -13.21 19.27
N ILE A 155 -3.45 -12.66 18.06
CA ILE A 155 -2.68 -11.46 17.75
C ILE A 155 -3.61 -10.25 17.80
N LYS A 156 -3.28 -9.25 18.57
CA LYS A 156 -4.02 -7.97 18.61
C LYS A 156 -3.77 -7.17 17.34
N VAL A 157 -4.85 -6.64 16.76
CA VAL A 157 -4.80 -5.95 15.46
C VAL A 157 -4.94 -4.45 15.64
N ILE A 158 -4.05 -3.70 14.98
CA ILE A 158 -4.15 -2.26 14.76
C ILE A 158 -4.30 -2.05 13.25
N LEU A 159 -5.48 -1.63 12.80
CA LEU A 159 -5.73 -1.26 11.42
C LEU A 159 -5.36 0.22 11.24
N CYS A 160 -4.43 0.49 10.31
CA CYS A 160 -3.98 1.85 10.05
C CYS A 160 -4.77 2.48 8.90
N SER A 161 -5.09 3.77 9.01
CA SER A 161 -5.58 4.51 7.86
C SER A 161 -4.52 4.56 6.76
N VAL A 162 -4.93 4.45 5.52
CA VAL A 162 -4.10 4.73 4.35
C VAL A 162 -3.72 6.21 4.38
N LEU A 163 -2.45 6.51 4.11
CA LEU A 163 -1.95 7.88 4.08
C LEU A 163 -2.61 8.68 2.95
N PRO A 164 -2.75 10.01 3.11
CA PRO A 164 -3.27 10.83 2.03
C PRO A 164 -2.34 10.81 0.81
N ALA A 165 -2.91 10.86 -0.39
CA ALA A 165 -2.20 11.07 -1.64
C ALA A 165 -3.13 11.80 -2.62
N TYR A 166 -2.60 12.86 -3.26
CA TYR A 166 -3.35 13.61 -4.27
C TYR A 166 -3.32 12.91 -5.62
N ASP A 167 -2.16 12.41 -6.01
CA ASP A 167 -1.94 11.62 -7.23
C ASP A 167 -0.70 10.73 -7.04
N PHE A 168 -0.42 9.85 -7.99
CA PHE A 168 0.73 8.96 -7.94
C PHE A 168 1.78 9.36 -8.98
N PRO A 169 3.07 9.63 -8.58
CA PRO A 169 4.10 10.01 -9.53
C PRO A 169 4.39 8.93 -10.59
N TRP A 170 4.19 7.65 -10.25
CA TRP A 170 4.39 6.52 -11.19
C TRP A 170 3.15 6.15 -12.01
N ASN A 171 1.98 6.66 -11.66
CA ASN A 171 0.70 6.46 -12.38
C ASN A 171 -0.15 7.72 -12.30
N PRO A 172 0.24 8.83 -12.99
CA PRO A 172 -0.44 10.10 -12.90
C PRO A 172 -1.88 10.06 -13.45
N GLY A 173 -2.77 10.83 -12.83
CA GLY A 173 -4.16 10.97 -13.26
C GLY A 173 -5.13 9.99 -12.59
N VAL A 174 -4.69 9.21 -11.60
CA VAL A 174 -5.57 8.31 -10.81
C VAL A 174 -6.42 9.08 -9.82
N PHE A 175 -5.90 10.19 -9.27
CA PHE A 175 -6.58 11.03 -8.25
C PHE A 175 -7.19 10.20 -7.12
N PRO A 176 -6.37 9.51 -6.30
CA PRO A 176 -6.84 8.50 -5.35
C PRO A 176 -7.56 9.05 -4.13
N ALA A 177 -7.52 10.36 -3.89
CA ALA A 177 -7.92 11.00 -2.63
C ALA A 177 -9.31 10.57 -2.12
N ASP A 178 -10.33 10.57 -3.00
CA ASP A 178 -11.69 10.20 -2.58
C ASP A 178 -11.80 8.70 -2.26
N LYS A 179 -11.10 7.83 -3.00
CA LYS A 179 -11.04 6.38 -2.71
C LYS A 179 -10.35 6.12 -1.38
N ILE A 180 -9.26 6.85 -1.07
CA ILE A 180 -8.55 6.76 0.21
C ILE A 180 -9.49 7.13 1.36
N ILE A 181 -10.26 8.21 1.23
CA ILE A 181 -11.22 8.64 2.26
C ILE A 181 -12.30 7.57 2.49
N LEU A 182 -12.86 7.02 1.41
CA LEU A 182 -13.86 5.95 1.51
C LEU A 182 -13.29 4.70 2.20
N LEU A 183 -12.10 4.24 1.78
CA LEU A 183 -11.43 3.10 2.39
C LEU A 183 -11.12 3.37 3.87
N ASN A 184 -10.63 4.55 4.23
CA ASN A 184 -10.32 4.89 5.62
C ASN A 184 -11.57 4.95 6.49
N THR A 185 -12.71 5.40 5.93
CA THR A 185 -14.00 5.36 6.61
C THR A 185 -14.40 3.92 6.93
N TRP A 186 -14.32 3.04 5.94
CA TRP A 186 -14.60 1.62 6.12
C TRP A 186 -13.65 0.97 7.13
N ILE A 187 -12.33 1.20 7.02
CA ILE A 187 -11.33 0.65 7.98
C ILE A 187 -11.68 1.03 9.42
N LYS A 188 -12.05 2.29 9.65
CA LYS A 188 -12.41 2.81 10.97
C LYS A 188 -13.68 2.12 11.52
N GLU A 189 -14.71 2.00 10.70
CA GLU A 189 -15.98 1.35 11.06
C GLU A 189 -15.79 -0.15 11.31
N TYR A 190 -15.05 -0.82 10.44
CA TYR A 190 -14.71 -2.23 10.58
C TYR A 190 -13.91 -2.51 11.86
N ALA A 191 -12.90 -1.67 12.15
CA ALA A 191 -12.14 -1.78 13.39
C ALA A 191 -13.03 -1.63 14.63
N ALA A 192 -13.89 -0.62 14.66
CA ALA A 192 -14.81 -0.37 15.77
C ALA A 192 -15.78 -1.53 15.99
N THR A 193 -16.37 -2.06 14.90
CA THR A 193 -17.36 -3.16 14.95
C THR A 193 -16.73 -4.46 15.44
N ASN A 194 -15.46 -4.73 15.12
CA ASN A 194 -14.79 -5.99 15.44
C ASN A 194 -13.89 -5.90 16.70
N GLY A 195 -13.84 -4.74 17.37
CA GLY A 195 -13.04 -4.52 18.57
C GLY A 195 -11.55 -4.43 18.31
N PHE A 196 -11.14 -4.08 17.07
CA PHE A 196 -9.77 -3.79 16.70
C PHE A 196 -9.41 -2.33 17.04
N ALA A 197 -8.12 -2.05 17.16
CA ALA A 197 -7.63 -0.67 17.25
C ALA A 197 -7.59 -0.04 15.84
N TYR A 198 -7.89 1.25 15.76
CA TYR A 198 -7.73 2.06 14.56
C TYR A 198 -6.67 3.13 14.80
N LEU A 199 -5.69 3.20 13.90
CA LEU A 199 -4.60 4.17 13.96
C LEU A 199 -4.77 5.18 12.82
N ASP A 200 -5.12 6.41 13.19
CA ASP A 200 -5.38 7.49 12.25
C ASP A 200 -4.11 8.28 11.90
N TYR A 201 -3.40 7.85 10.89
CA TYR A 201 -2.33 8.63 10.27
C TYR A 201 -2.87 9.74 9.37
N TYR A 202 -3.98 9.46 8.65
CA TYR A 202 -4.53 10.33 7.63
C TYR A 202 -4.80 11.73 8.15
N SER A 203 -5.55 11.86 9.24
CA SER A 203 -5.96 13.16 9.80
C SER A 203 -4.80 14.05 10.20
N SER A 204 -3.68 13.46 10.64
CA SER A 204 -2.48 14.22 11.04
C SER A 204 -1.62 14.67 9.85
N MET A 205 -1.75 14.00 8.70
CA MET A 205 -0.82 14.14 7.58
C MET A 205 -1.44 14.76 6.32
N VAL A 206 -2.77 14.93 6.28
CA VAL A 206 -3.50 15.43 5.11
C VAL A 206 -3.36 16.94 4.93
N ASP A 207 -3.17 17.40 3.68
CA ASP A 207 -3.21 18.80 3.27
C ASP A 207 -4.62 19.23 2.82
N GLU A 208 -4.76 20.50 2.43
CA GLU A 208 -6.02 21.09 1.96
C GLU A 208 -6.54 20.48 0.64
N ARG A 209 -5.66 19.87 -0.17
CA ARG A 209 -6.00 19.20 -1.42
C ARG A 209 -6.30 17.72 -1.25
N LYS A 210 -6.40 17.24 0.01
CA LYS A 210 -6.53 15.82 0.38
C LYS A 210 -5.30 14.98 0.01
N GLY A 211 -4.15 15.62 -0.19
CA GLY A 211 -2.84 15.00 -0.44
C GLY A 211 -2.01 14.90 0.83
N LEU A 212 -0.85 14.28 0.73
CA LEU A 212 0.13 14.28 1.81
C LEU A 212 0.80 15.65 1.88
N LYS A 213 0.87 16.22 3.10
CA LYS A 213 1.54 17.51 3.33
C LYS A 213 2.95 17.52 2.76
N ALA A 214 3.30 18.60 2.04
CA ALA A 214 4.60 18.74 1.38
C ALA A 214 5.79 18.67 2.35
N GLU A 215 5.61 19.08 3.60
CA GLU A 215 6.63 18.98 4.66
C GLU A 215 6.90 17.53 5.08
N PHE A 216 5.99 16.59 4.80
CA PHE A 216 6.10 15.18 5.19
C PHE A 216 6.49 14.25 4.04
N SER A 217 6.56 14.74 2.81
CA SER A 217 6.86 13.93 1.63
C SER A 217 7.45 14.76 0.51
N GLU A 218 8.37 14.18 -0.25
CA GLU A 218 8.96 14.81 -1.43
C GLU A 218 8.21 14.45 -2.70
N ASP A 219 7.57 13.26 -2.74
CA ASP A 219 6.85 12.74 -3.91
C ASP A 219 5.32 12.76 -3.76
N GLY A 220 4.83 13.20 -2.60
CA GLY A 220 3.39 13.27 -2.27
C GLY A 220 2.77 11.95 -1.85
N VAL A 221 3.55 10.87 -1.67
CA VAL A 221 3.09 9.54 -1.28
C VAL A 221 3.93 8.92 -0.16
N HIS A 222 5.26 8.92 -0.31
CA HIS A 222 6.17 8.30 0.64
C HIS A 222 6.62 9.31 1.69
N PRO A 223 6.45 9.01 3.00
CA PRO A 223 6.90 9.90 4.05
C PRO A 223 8.42 10.08 4.05
N ASN A 224 8.86 11.31 4.23
CA ASN A 224 10.24 11.63 4.58
C ASN A 224 10.47 11.46 6.11
N VAL A 225 11.66 11.82 6.59
CA VAL A 225 12.01 11.72 8.02
C VAL A 225 11.02 12.47 8.92
N ALA A 226 10.51 13.64 8.50
CA ALA A 226 9.53 14.40 9.27
C ALA A 226 8.18 13.68 9.33
N GLY A 227 7.71 13.15 8.20
CA GLY A 227 6.49 12.36 8.12
C GLY A 227 6.55 11.10 8.98
N TYR A 228 7.67 10.35 8.93
CA TYR A 228 7.82 9.17 9.80
C TYR A 228 7.84 9.53 11.29
N LYS A 229 8.40 10.67 11.71
CA LYS A 229 8.32 11.08 13.12
C LYS A 229 6.88 11.30 13.61
N VAL A 230 5.99 11.82 12.75
CA VAL A 230 4.56 11.91 13.06
C VAL A 230 3.97 10.50 13.20
N MET A 231 4.26 9.60 12.26
CA MET A 231 3.78 8.21 12.29
C MET A 231 4.28 7.46 13.55
N GLU A 232 5.56 7.65 13.94
CA GLU A 232 6.16 7.06 15.14
C GLU A 232 5.39 7.42 16.40
N HIS A 233 5.12 8.70 16.58
CA HIS A 233 4.38 9.18 17.76
C HIS A 233 2.99 8.54 17.86
N LEU A 234 2.25 8.52 16.76
CA LEU A 234 0.91 7.94 16.69
C LEU A 234 0.93 6.42 16.90
N ALA A 235 1.90 5.72 16.28
CA ALA A 235 2.06 4.28 16.42
C ALA A 235 2.37 3.88 17.86
N GLU A 236 3.29 4.57 18.53
CA GLU A 236 3.63 4.28 19.94
C GLU A 236 2.41 4.41 20.86
N MET A 237 1.58 5.42 20.64
CA MET A 237 0.36 5.60 21.43
C MET A 237 -0.60 4.42 21.29
N GLU A 238 -0.85 3.94 20.06
CA GLU A 238 -1.78 2.85 19.82
C GLU A 238 -1.17 1.48 20.22
N ILE A 239 0.11 1.25 19.98
CA ILE A 239 0.84 0.05 20.45
C ILE A 239 0.76 -0.03 21.98
N ALA A 240 1.05 1.06 22.69
CA ALA A 240 0.99 1.09 24.15
C ALA A 240 -0.41 0.78 24.69
N LYS A 241 -1.48 1.28 24.03
CA LYS A 241 -2.87 0.95 24.39
C LYS A 241 -3.18 -0.53 24.11
N ALA A 242 -2.75 -1.06 22.96
CA ALA A 242 -2.96 -2.47 22.60
C ALA A 242 -2.24 -3.42 23.57
N LEU A 243 -1.02 -3.10 24.00
CA LEU A 243 -0.22 -3.93 24.90
C LEU A 243 -0.71 -3.92 26.36
N LYS A 244 -1.56 -2.95 26.75
CA LYS A 244 -2.17 -2.88 28.10
C LYS A 244 -3.46 -3.70 28.25
N LYS A 245 -4.16 -3.96 27.14
CA LYS A 245 -5.33 -4.82 27.07
C LYS A 245 -4.95 -6.30 27.03
#